data_a2d10bd084479cfe1f83af9c3ef24c5f
#
_entry.id   a2d10bd084479cfe1f83af9c3ef24c5f
#
_cell.length_a   1.000
_cell.length_b   1.000
_cell.length_c   1.000
_cell.angle_alpha   90.00
_cell.angle_beta   90.00
_cell.angle_gamma   90.00
#
_symmetry.space_group_name_H-M   'P 1'
#
loop_
_entity.id
_entity.type
_entity.pdbx_description
1 polymer ?
#
loop_
_entity_poly.entity_id
_entity_poly.type
_entity_poly.pdbx_seq_one_letter_code
_entity_poly.pdbx_strand_id
1 'polypeptide(L)'
;MKRNQSGFTLVEIAIVLVIIGLLLGGILKGQELVQNARVRNLADQQNAVAAAYFAFQDRYRALPGDYAAAQANIPNVTSAPACAGPCVQGNSQITGEERVFAWHHLTNAGFIACPVCAANPAATAAIPGSNNSPVNAYNGFMLLEYANNYAVVAPAVAANVNHLKSGLQVPSNIMAEVDRKLDDGSPATGHFRNSNTSPATCTIAGPPMIWNSLTPDPSCEAANLF
;
A
#
# COMPACT_ATOMS: atom_id res chain seq x y z
N MET A 1 3.72 -57.53 -38.52
CA MET A 1 3.77 -57.49 -37.06
C MET A 1 2.57 -56.72 -36.53
N LYS A 2 1.60 -57.42 -35.89
CA LYS A 2 0.49 -56.73 -35.22
C LYS A 2 0.99 -56.19 -33.88
N ARG A 3 0.98 -54.85 -33.70
CA ARG A 3 1.24 -54.22 -32.41
C ARG A 3 0.04 -54.45 -31.51
N ASN A 4 0.20 -55.15 -30.40
CA ASN A 4 -0.82 -55.24 -29.36
C ASN A 4 -1.05 -53.85 -28.77
N GLN A 5 -2.23 -53.28 -28.94
CA GLN A 5 -2.67 -52.07 -28.27
C GLN A 5 -3.35 -52.50 -26.96
N SER A 6 -2.71 -52.23 -25.84
CA SER A 6 -3.36 -52.35 -24.52
C SER A 6 -4.18 -51.06 -24.30
N GLY A 7 -5.49 -51.23 -24.10
CA GLY A 7 -6.38 -50.13 -23.71
C GLY A 7 -6.32 -49.86 -22.20
N PHE A 8 -6.56 -48.64 -21.79
CA PHE A 8 -6.67 -48.29 -20.36
C PHE A 8 -7.94 -48.92 -19.74
N THR A 9 -7.83 -49.31 -18.49
CA THR A 9 -9.00 -49.83 -17.75
C THR A 9 -9.87 -48.66 -17.26
N LEU A 10 -11.19 -48.88 -17.12
CA LEU A 10 -12.11 -47.88 -16.55
C LEU A 10 -11.71 -47.45 -15.14
N VAL A 11 -11.12 -48.35 -14.36
CA VAL A 11 -10.68 -48.09 -12.99
C VAL A 11 -9.47 -47.14 -12.96
N GLU A 12 -8.51 -47.31 -13.88
CA GLU A 12 -7.36 -46.41 -13.96
C GLU A 12 -7.76 -44.96 -14.25
N ILE A 13 -8.68 -44.77 -15.21
CA ILE A 13 -9.20 -43.43 -15.52
C ILE A 13 -10.04 -42.88 -14.37
N ALA A 14 -10.84 -43.68 -13.68
CA ALA A 14 -11.63 -43.23 -12.55
C ALA A 14 -10.77 -42.73 -11.39
N ILE A 15 -9.70 -43.43 -11.03
CA ILE A 15 -8.76 -43.03 -9.97
C ILE A 15 -8.06 -41.73 -10.35
N VAL A 16 -7.61 -41.58 -11.60
CA VAL A 16 -6.95 -40.37 -12.07
C VAL A 16 -7.89 -39.15 -11.97
N LEU A 17 -9.15 -39.27 -12.39
CA LEU A 17 -10.13 -38.18 -12.31
C LEU A 17 -10.41 -37.76 -10.85
N VAL A 18 -10.48 -38.70 -9.91
CA VAL A 18 -10.66 -38.40 -8.48
C VAL A 18 -9.46 -37.62 -7.92
N ILE A 19 -8.24 -38.09 -8.24
CA ILE A 19 -7.01 -37.39 -7.78
C ILE A 19 -6.92 -35.97 -8.33
N ILE A 20 -7.19 -35.80 -9.65
CA ILE A 20 -7.17 -34.46 -10.28
C ILE A 20 -8.26 -33.58 -9.66
N GLY A 21 -9.44 -34.05 -9.41
CA GLY A 21 -10.55 -33.33 -8.78
C GLY A 21 -10.15 -32.84 -7.37
N LEU A 22 -9.53 -33.66 -6.55
CA LEU A 22 -9.04 -33.30 -5.22
C LEU A 22 -7.91 -32.27 -5.27
N LEU A 23 -6.96 -32.43 -6.20
CA LEU A 23 -5.86 -31.49 -6.38
C LEU A 23 -6.35 -30.12 -6.84
N LEU A 24 -7.25 -30.05 -7.83
CA LEU A 24 -7.81 -28.79 -8.29
C LEU A 24 -8.61 -28.08 -7.19
N GLY A 25 -9.42 -28.81 -6.42
CA GLY A 25 -10.14 -28.25 -5.28
C GLY A 25 -9.20 -27.70 -4.20
N GLY A 26 -8.13 -28.40 -3.91
CA GLY A 26 -7.09 -27.97 -2.96
C GLY A 26 -6.35 -26.72 -3.42
N ILE A 27 -6.00 -26.62 -4.72
CA ILE A 27 -5.30 -25.46 -5.30
C ILE A 27 -6.20 -24.21 -5.25
N LEU A 28 -7.47 -24.32 -5.65
CA LEU A 28 -8.41 -23.19 -5.61
C LEU A 28 -8.59 -22.66 -4.19
N LYS A 29 -8.75 -23.55 -3.21
CA LYS A 29 -8.87 -23.15 -1.80
C LYS A 29 -7.58 -22.52 -1.27
N GLY A 30 -6.43 -23.03 -1.69
CA GLY A 30 -5.13 -22.47 -1.34
C GLY A 30 -4.96 -21.04 -1.87
N GLN A 31 -5.37 -20.76 -3.10
CA GLN A 31 -5.31 -19.40 -3.69
C GLN A 31 -6.19 -18.41 -2.92
N GLU A 32 -7.40 -18.79 -2.53
CA GLU A 32 -8.29 -17.95 -1.71
C GLU A 32 -7.65 -17.61 -0.36
N LEU A 33 -7.01 -18.58 0.31
CA LEU A 33 -6.32 -18.34 1.58
C LEU A 33 -5.15 -17.35 1.42
N VAL A 34 -4.37 -17.46 0.35
CA VAL A 34 -3.25 -16.54 0.05
C VAL A 34 -3.77 -15.12 -0.20
N GLN A 35 -4.86 -14.96 -0.96
CA GLN A 35 -5.46 -13.64 -1.19
C GLN A 35 -5.95 -13.03 0.12
N ASN A 36 -6.66 -13.78 0.95
CA ASN A 36 -7.13 -13.31 2.26
C ASN A 36 -5.97 -12.90 3.18
N ALA A 37 -4.84 -13.64 3.14
CA ALA A 37 -3.65 -13.28 3.90
C ALA A 37 -3.02 -11.96 3.40
N ARG A 38 -2.96 -11.73 2.08
CA ARG A 38 -2.47 -10.46 1.51
C ARG A 38 -3.36 -9.27 1.86
N VAL A 39 -4.69 -9.44 1.82
CA VAL A 39 -5.65 -8.41 2.24
C VAL A 39 -5.44 -8.02 3.70
N ARG A 40 -5.27 -9.00 4.60
CA ARG A 40 -4.98 -8.75 6.02
C ARG A 40 -3.64 -8.03 6.19
N ASN A 41 -2.60 -8.50 5.51
CA ASN A 41 -1.27 -7.90 5.58
C ASN A 41 -1.30 -6.42 5.15
N LEU A 42 -2.00 -6.09 4.05
CA LEU A 42 -2.16 -4.70 3.61
C LEU A 42 -2.91 -3.85 4.65
N ALA A 43 -4.01 -4.34 5.20
CA ALA A 43 -4.78 -3.62 6.21
C ALA A 43 -3.95 -3.40 7.49
N ASP A 44 -3.27 -4.43 7.98
CA ASP A 44 -2.42 -4.36 9.16
C ASP A 44 -1.24 -3.39 8.94
N GLN A 45 -0.66 -3.39 7.74
CA GLN A 45 0.43 -2.49 7.37
C GLN A 45 -0.04 -1.02 7.36
N GLN A 46 -1.24 -0.73 6.81
CA GLN A 46 -1.82 0.61 6.83
C GLN A 46 -2.04 1.10 8.27
N ASN A 47 -2.62 0.26 9.11
CA ASN A 47 -2.85 0.58 10.52
C ASN A 47 -1.54 0.76 11.31
N ALA A 48 -0.54 -0.08 11.06
CA ALA A 48 0.75 0.01 11.73
C ALA A 48 1.49 1.31 11.38
N VAL A 49 1.46 1.73 10.11
CA VAL A 49 2.08 3.00 9.69
C VAL A 49 1.32 4.20 10.25
N ALA A 50 -0.03 4.16 10.25
CA ALA A 50 -0.85 5.22 10.86
C ALA A 50 -0.54 5.35 12.37
N ALA A 51 -0.47 4.23 13.09
CA ALA A 51 -0.10 4.22 14.50
C ALA A 51 1.32 4.77 14.73
N ALA A 52 2.29 4.41 13.89
CA ALA A 52 3.65 4.92 13.95
C ALA A 52 3.72 6.44 13.70
N TYR A 53 2.95 6.93 12.74
CA TYR A 53 2.83 8.36 12.44
C TYR A 53 2.34 9.15 13.64
N PHE A 54 1.22 8.74 14.26
CA PHE A 54 0.69 9.41 15.45
C PHE A 54 1.59 9.26 16.67
N ALA A 55 2.23 8.10 16.88
CA ALA A 55 3.18 7.89 17.96
C ALA A 55 4.44 8.78 17.80
N PHE A 56 4.90 8.99 16.58
CA PHE A 56 5.98 9.93 16.30
C PHE A 56 5.56 11.37 16.64
N GLN A 57 4.37 11.79 16.19
CA GLN A 57 3.81 13.10 16.47
C GLN A 57 3.65 13.34 17.98
N ASP A 58 3.21 12.34 18.73
CA ASP A 58 3.07 12.45 20.18
C ASP A 58 4.43 12.64 20.88
N ARG A 59 5.44 11.85 20.48
CA ARG A 59 6.78 11.88 21.09
C ARG A 59 7.57 13.13 20.76
N TYR A 60 7.57 13.55 19.50
CA TYR A 60 8.43 14.65 19.00
C TYR A 60 7.69 15.96 18.79
N ARG A 61 6.36 15.98 18.91
CA ARG A 61 5.48 17.14 18.66
C ARG A 61 5.69 17.74 17.24
N ALA A 62 6.08 16.89 16.30
CA ALA A 62 6.33 17.22 14.90
C ALA A 62 5.94 16.04 14.01
N LEU A 63 5.83 16.26 12.71
CA LEU A 63 5.55 15.18 11.76
C LEU A 63 6.84 14.48 11.32
N PRO A 64 6.79 13.16 11.04
CA PRO A 64 7.92 12.49 10.45
C PRO A 64 8.20 13.10 9.06
N GLY A 65 9.47 13.33 8.76
CA GLY A 65 9.91 14.06 7.55
C GLY A 65 9.99 15.57 7.71
N ASP A 66 8.99 16.18 8.34
CA ASP A 66 8.88 17.63 8.58
C ASP A 66 9.44 18.04 9.96
N TYR A 67 10.41 17.31 10.50
CA TYR A 67 10.99 17.58 11.82
C TYR A 67 12.36 18.24 11.71
N ALA A 68 12.42 19.57 11.88
CA ALA A 68 13.65 20.36 11.74
C ALA A 68 14.78 19.97 12.72
N ALA A 69 14.43 19.47 13.92
CA ALA A 69 15.41 19.05 14.93
C ALA A 69 15.71 17.54 14.89
N ALA A 70 15.37 16.83 13.79
CA ALA A 70 15.55 15.39 13.67
C ALA A 70 16.99 14.94 13.88
N GLN A 71 17.97 15.66 13.31
CA GLN A 71 19.39 15.36 13.45
C GLN A 71 19.91 15.42 14.91
N ALA A 72 19.29 16.24 15.74
CA ALA A 72 19.68 16.38 17.15
C ALA A 72 18.98 15.35 18.05
N ASN A 73 17.79 14.91 17.69
CA ASN A 73 16.90 14.16 18.59
C ASN A 73 16.63 12.72 18.17
N ILE A 74 16.94 12.34 16.93
CA ILE A 74 16.73 10.97 16.43
C ILE A 74 18.09 10.32 16.17
N PRO A 75 18.38 9.16 16.76
CA PRO A 75 19.63 8.46 16.50
C PRO A 75 19.84 8.17 15.01
N ASN A 76 21.08 8.21 14.54
CA ASN A 76 21.48 7.89 13.16
C ASN A 76 20.88 8.81 12.07
N VAL A 77 20.16 9.85 12.40
CA VAL A 77 19.73 10.88 11.45
C VAL A 77 20.82 11.93 11.31
N THR A 78 21.58 11.90 10.22
CA THR A 78 22.71 12.80 9.98
C THR A 78 22.51 13.76 8.81
N SER A 79 21.41 13.58 8.05
CA SER A 79 20.99 14.47 6.96
C SER A 79 19.57 15.00 7.18
N ALA A 80 19.25 16.11 6.54
CA ALA A 80 17.91 16.70 6.50
C ALA A 80 17.47 16.84 5.04
N PRO A 81 16.14 16.93 4.78
CA PRO A 81 15.65 17.30 3.46
C PRO A 81 16.29 18.59 2.98
N ALA A 82 16.66 18.66 1.71
CA ALA A 82 17.24 19.86 1.13
C ALA A 82 16.25 21.03 1.10
N CYS A 83 14.96 20.73 1.01
CA CYS A 83 13.88 21.72 0.91
C CYS A 83 14.18 22.83 -0.11
N ALA A 84 14.81 22.42 -1.22
CA ALA A 84 15.13 23.33 -2.31
C ALA A 84 13.90 23.65 -3.20
N GLY A 85 12.77 23.02 -2.89
CA GLY A 85 11.51 23.12 -3.61
C GLY A 85 10.32 23.44 -2.70
N PRO A 86 9.20 22.70 -2.83
CA PRO A 86 7.96 22.99 -2.10
C PRO A 86 7.99 22.59 -0.61
N CYS A 87 9.00 21.88 -0.11
CA CYS A 87 9.04 21.52 1.29
C CYS A 87 9.55 22.67 2.16
N VAL A 88 8.99 22.80 3.36
CA VAL A 88 9.39 23.76 4.38
C VAL A 88 9.29 23.05 5.73
N GLN A 89 10.42 22.75 6.33
CA GLN A 89 10.45 22.02 7.61
C GLN A 89 9.69 22.74 8.73
N GLY A 90 8.87 21.98 9.46
CA GLY A 90 8.08 22.48 10.59
C GLY A 90 6.78 23.16 10.20
N ASN A 91 6.29 22.98 8.96
CA ASN A 91 5.02 23.53 8.50
C ASN A 91 3.82 22.58 8.64
N SER A 92 4.03 21.39 9.20
CA SER A 92 3.04 20.33 9.34
C SER A 92 2.53 19.76 8.01
N GLN A 93 3.32 19.81 6.95
CA GLN A 93 3.01 19.30 5.62
C GLN A 93 4.17 18.43 5.13
N ILE A 94 3.91 17.17 4.81
CA ILE A 94 4.93 16.26 4.27
C ILE A 94 5.00 16.43 2.76
N THR A 95 5.91 17.26 2.28
CA THR A 95 6.04 17.61 0.86
C THR A 95 7.46 17.36 0.34
N GLY A 96 7.63 17.28 -0.98
CA GLY A 96 8.96 17.17 -1.60
C GLY A 96 9.79 16.02 -1.02
N GLU A 97 10.99 16.35 -0.57
CA GLU A 97 11.96 15.42 0.01
C GLU A 97 11.50 14.86 1.37
N GLU A 98 10.66 15.57 2.12
CA GLU A 98 10.13 15.13 3.42
C GLU A 98 9.41 13.79 3.34
N ARG A 99 8.84 13.43 2.19
CA ARG A 99 8.17 12.17 1.92
C ARG A 99 9.07 10.96 2.16
N VAL A 100 10.33 11.04 1.74
CA VAL A 100 11.34 10.00 1.94
C VAL A 100 11.91 10.06 3.34
N PHE A 101 12.19 11.27 3.84
CA PHE A 101 12.67 11.48 5.20
C PHE A 101 11.66 11.04 6.27
N ALA A 102 10.37 11.01 5.96
CA ALA A 102 9.37 10.48 6.88
C ALA A 102 9.64 9.02 7.25
N TRP A 103 9.98 8.18 6.29
CA TRP A 103 10.34 6.78 6.53
C TRP A 103 11.66 6.65 7.30
N HIS A 104 12.63 7.48 6.98
CA HIS A 104 13.90 7.52 7.67
C HIS A 104 13.75 7.90 9.14
N HIS A 105 12.94 8.92 9.44
CA HIS A 105 12.65 9.35 10.81
C HIS A 105 11.89 8.28 11.59
N LEU A 106 10.83 7.69 11.02
CA LEU A 106 10.04 6.63 11.65
C LEU A 106 10.88 5.39 11.98
N THR A 107 11.78 5.00 11.06
CA THR A 107 12.66 3.84 11.25
C THR A 107 13.70 4.07 12.33
N ASN A 108 14.43 5.20 12.27
CA ASN A 108 15.50 5.49 13.22
C ASN A 108 14.96 5.89 14.61
N ALA A 109 13.75 6.40 14.69
CA ALA A 109 13.03 6.60 15.95
C ALA A 109 12.48 5.31 16.58
N GLY A 110 12.53 4.18 15.84
CA GLY A 110 12.11 2.85 16.31
C GLY A 110 10.61 2.59 16.23
N PHE A 111 9.84 3.36 15.46
CA PHE A 111 8.39 3.16 15.31
C PHE A 111 8.02 2.13 14.24
N ILE A 112 8.88 1.95 13.22
CA ILE A 112 8.70 0.94 12.16
C ILE A 112 9.98 0.17 11.91
N ALA A 113 9.85 -1.04 11.39
CA ALA A 113 10.97 -1.86 10.94
C ALA A 113 11.11 -1.75 9.42
N CYS A 114 11.96 -0.83 8.94
CA CYS A 114 12.27 -0.66 7.53
C CYS A 114 13.81 -0.59 7.34
N PRO A 115 14.51 -1.73 7.20
CA PRO A 115 15.98 -1.73 7.10
C PRO A 115 16.51 -0.87 5.96
N VAL A 116 15.81 -0.82 4.82
CA VAL A 116 16.19 0.02 3.66
C VAL A 116 15.96 1.51 3.90
N CYS A 117 15.10 1.88 4.87
CA CYS A 117 14.84 3.27 5.24
C CYS A 117 15.78 3.78 6.33
N ALA A 118 16.61 2.91 6.94
CA ALA A 118 17.49 3.27 8.05
C ALA A 118 18.69 4.12 7.60
N ALA A 119 19.16 3.92 6.37
CA ALA A 119 20.24 4.74 5.80
C ALA A 119 19.75 6.17 5.53
N ASN A 120 20.63 7.16 5.74
CA ASN A 120 20.29 8.53 5.41
C ASN A 120 20.01 8.68 3.91
N PRO A 121 18.83 9.13 3.52
CA PRO A 121 18.53 9.39 2.12
C PRO A 121 19.37 10.57 1.61
N ALA A 122 19.53 10.66 0.29
CA ALA A 122 20.09 11.86 -0.30
C ALA A 122 19.20 13.07 0.03
N ALA A 123 19.80 14.21 0.34
CA ALA A 123 19.05 15.41 0.76
C ALA A 123 18.00 15.87 -0.28
N THR A 124 18.20 15.52 -1.55
CA THR A 124 17.28 15.80 -2.68
C THR A 124 16.38 14.61 -3.06
N ALA A 125 16.32 13.55 -2.25
CA ALA A 125 15.50 12.37 -2.53
C ALA A 125 14.03 12.66 -2.22
N ALA A 126 13.21 12.85 -3.23
CA ALA A 126 11.78 13.15 -3.12
C ALA A 126 10.86 12.02 -3.60
N ILE A 127 11.43 10.97 -4.19
CA ILE A 127 10.68 9.87 -4.81
C ILE A 127 10.89 8.57 -4.03
N PRO A 128 9.81 7.86 -3.66
CA PRO A 128 9.91 6.54 -3.04
C PRO A 128 10.61 5.53 -3.96
N GLY A 129 11.41 4.64 -3.37
CA GLY A 129 12.17 3.64 -4.11
C GLY A 129 12.68 2.51 -3.23
N SER A 130 13.36 1.56 -3.84
CA SER A 130 13.82 0.32 -3.20
C SER A 130 14.79 0.51 -2.04
N ASN A 131 15.39 1.68 -1.90
CA ASN A 131 16.41 2.00 -0.89
C ASN A 131 15.96 3.05 0.14
N ASN A 132 14.70 3.52 0.10
CA ASN A 132 14.26 4.62 0.94
C ASN A 132 12.77 4.56 1.36
N SER A 133 12.03 3.53 0.95
CA SER A 133 10.60 3.40 1.25
C SER A 133 10.22 1.95 1.52
N PRO A 134 9.28 1.69 2.45
CA PRO A 134 8.73 0.37 2.63
C PRO A 134 7.87 -0.04 1.43
N VAL A 135 7.73 -1.34 1.24
CA VAL A 135 6.90 -1.92 0.17
C VAL A 135 5.66 -2.59 0.74
N ASN A 136 4.59 -2.58 -0.03
CA ASN A 136 3.38 -3.32 0.27
C ASN A 136 3.51 -4.81 -0.11
N ALA A 137 2.49 -5.63 0.17
CA ALA A 137 2.46 -7.07 -0.15
C ALA A 137 2.51 -7.40 -1.66
N TYR A 138 2.49 -6.39 -2.52
CA TYR A 138 2.57 -6.47 -3.98
C TYR A 138 3.79 -5.73 -4.56
N ASN A 139 4.78 -5.40 -3.71
CA ASN A 139 6.00 -4.67 -4.04
C ASN A 139 5.80 -3.22 -4.52
N GLY A 140 4.64 -2.62 -4.27
CA GLY A 140 4.43 -1.18 -4.47
C GLY A 140 5.07 -0.38 -3.34
N PHE A 141 5.76 0.72 -3.66
CA PHE A 141 6.38 1.60 -2.66
C PHE A 141 5.32 2.45 -1.97
N MET A 142 5.31 2.43 -0.64
CA MET A 142 4.42 3.27 0.16
C MET A 142 4.95 4.70 0.25
N LEU A 143 4.03 5.67 0.35
CA LEU A 143 4.36 7.09 0.38
C LEU A 143 3.54 7.82 1.43
N LEU A 144 4.22 8.60 2.28
CA LEU A 144 3.59 9.62 3.13
C LEU A 144 3.69 10.97 2.42
N GLU A 145 2.56 11.65 2.23
CA GLU A 145 2.58 12.97 1.58
C GLU A 145 1.42 13.87 2.02
N TYR A 146 1.60 15.18 1.83
CA TYR A 146 0.55 16.21 1.94
C TYR A 146 0.07 16.58 0.55
N ALA A 147 -1.13 16.15 0.17
CA ALA A 147 -1.71 16.40 -1.14
C ALA A 147 -3.24 16.23 -1.13
N ASN A 148 -3.88 16.52 -2.27
CA ASN A 148 -5.31 16.32 -2.53
C ASN A 148 -5.57 15.30 -3.65
N ASN A 149 -4.66 14.37 -3.84
CA ASN A 149 -4.68 13.42 -4.95
C ASN A 149 -5.44 12.12 -4.62
N TYR A 150 -6.61 12.26 -4.04
CA TYR A 150 -7.52 11.15 -3.71
C TYR A 150 -8.95 11.43 -4.17
N ALA A 151 -9.73 10.38 -4.36
CA ALA A 151 -11.10 10.47 -4.84
C ALA A 151 -12.04 11.07 -3.80
N VAL A 152 -13.00 11.84 -4.28
CA VAL A 152 -14.10 12.40 -3.48
C VAL A 152 -15.41 12.32 -4.27
N VAL A 153 -16.53 12.31 -3.59
CA VAL A 153 -17.85 12.34 -4.20
C VAL A 153 -18.15 13.78 -4.68
N ALA A 154 -18.46 13.93 -5.97
CA ALA A 154 -18.89 15.24 -6.51
C ALA A 154 -20.17 15.75 -5.78
N PRO A 155 -20.31 17.06 -5.54
CA PRO A 155 -19.48 18.17 -6.00
C PRO A 155 -18.28 18.52 -5.08
N ALA A 156 -17.93 17.68 -4.09
CA ALA A 156 -16.81 17.96 -3.18
C ALA A 156 -15.47 18.04 -3.94
N VAL A 157 -14.58 18.90 -3.44
CA VAL A 157 -13.20 19.01 -3.91
C VAL A 157 -12.28 18.46 -2.83
N ALA A 158 -11.33 17.62 -3.22
CA ALA A 158 -10.35 17.07 -2.29
C ALA A 158 -9.51 18.18 -1.65
N ALA A 159 -9.43 18.21 -0.32
CA ALA A 159 -8.56 19.10 0.41
C ALA A 159 -7.14 18.54 0.48
N ASN A 160 -6.14 19.40 0.60
CA ASN A 160 -4.79 18.93 0.92
C ASN A 160 -4.75 18.43 2.37
N VAL A 161 -4.36 17.18 2.56
CA VAL A 161 -4.17 16.54 3.88
C VAL A 161 -2.93 15.66 3.85
N ASN A 162 -2.33 15.44 5.02
CA ASN A 162 -1.32 14.39 5.15
C ASN A 162 -2.02 13.04 5.07
N HIS A 163 -1.51 12.16 4.24
CA HIS A 163 -2.06 10.83 4.05
C HIS A 163 -0.99 9.80 3.68
N LEU A 164 -1.31 8.55 3.89
CA LEU A 164 -0.49 7.41 3.51
C LEU A 164 -1.03 6.80 2.22
N LYS A 165 -0.22 6.75 1.18
CA LYS A 165 -0.48 5.95 -0.01
C LYS A 165 -0.07 4.50 0.20
N SER A 166 -0.94 3.59 -0.19
CA SER A 166 -0.71 2.15 -0.06
C SER A 166 0.39 1.61 -0.97
N GLY A 167 0.83 2.40 -1.94
CA GLY A 167 1.69 1.99 -3.05
C GLY A 167 0.90 1.30 -4.17
N LEU A 168 1.38 1.47 -5.39
CA LEU A 168 0.82 0.85 -6.59
C LEU A 168 0.93 -0.68 -6.59
N GLN A 169 0.48 -1.31 -7.67
CA GLN A 169 0.54 -2.75 -7.97
C GLN A 169 -0.42 -3.62 -7.16
N VAL A 170 -1.42 -3.04 -6.51
CA VAL A 170 -2.47 -3.80 -5.83
C VAL A 170 -3.69 -3.93 -6.74
N PRO A 171 -4.21 -5.15 -6.97
CA PRO A 171 -5.43 -5.32 -7.76
C PRO A 171 -6.64 -4.63 -7.13
N SER A 172 -7.50 -4.03 -7.96
CA SER A 172 -8.67 -3.26 -7.50
C SER A 172 -9.68 -4.07 -6.68
N ASN A 173 -9.84 -5.37 -6.96
CA ASN A 173 -10.65 -6.26 -6.14
C ASN A 173 -10.05 -6.46 -4.73
N ILE A 174 -8.73 -6.50 -4.61
CA ILE A 174 -8.03 -6.56 -3.32
C ILE A 174 -8.18 -5.23 -2.58
N MET A 175 -8.06 -4.09 -3.28
CA MET A 175 -8.33 -2.77 -2.68
C MET A 175 -9.74 -2.67 -2.11
N ALA A 176 -10.75 -3.20 -2.82
CA ALA A 176 -12.12 -3.28 -2.32
C ALA A 176 -12.25 -4.07 -1.02
N GLU A 177 -11.51 -5.18 -0.88
CA GLU A 177 -11.52 -6.00 0.33
C GLU A 177 -10.77 -5.32 1.50
N VAL A 178 -9.65 -4.63 1.20
CA VAL A 178 -8.90 -3.84 2.19
C VAL A 178 -9.76 -2.70 2.71
N ASP A 179 -10.41 -1.96 1.80
CA ASP A 179 -11.30 -0.85 2.13
C ASP A 179 -12.45 -1.29 3.05
N ARG A 180 -13.13 -2.40 2.75
CA ARG A 180 -14.16 -2.97 3.65
C ARG A 180 -13.66 -3.38 5.02
N LYS A 181 -12.36 -3.60 5.17
CA LYS A 181 -11.75 -3.95 6.47
C LYS A 181 -11.31 -2.73 7.25
N LEU A 182 -10.87 -1.70 6.57
CA LEU A 182 -10.36 -0.46 7.16
C LEU A 182 -11.48 0.57 7.34
N ASP A 183 -12.45 0.60 6.42
CA ASP A 183 -13.43 1.66 6.31
C ASP A 183 -14.78 1.18 5.74
N ASP A 184 -15.37 1.95 4.82
CA ASP A 184 -16.75 1.77 4.33
C ASP A 184 -16.87 0.96 3.04
N GLY A 185 -15.75 0.60 2.40
CA GLY A 185 -15.70 -0.14 1.14
C GLY A 185 -15.96 0.71 -0.11
N SER A 186 -15.99 2.03 0.02
CA SER A 186 -16.23 2.97 -1.07
C SER A 186 -14.97 3.77 -1.43
N PRO A 187 -14.51 3.75 -2.68
CA PRO A 187 -13.26 4.40 -3.06
C PRO A 187 -13.30 5.94 -3.02
N ALA A 188 -14.42 6.54 -2.71
CA ALA A 188 -14.57 8.01 -2.71
C ALA A 188 -15.06 8.59 -1.38
N THR A 189 -15.35 7.74 -0.38
CA THR A 189 -15.80 8.15 0.95
C THR A 189 -14.90 7.57 2.04
N GLY A 190 -15.15 7.91 3.31
CA GLY A 190 -14.35 7.40 4.43
C GLY A 190 -12.92 7.94 4.48
N HIS A 191 -12.05 7.19 5.12
CA HIS A 191 -10.62 7.50 5.27
C HIS A 191 -9.74 6.80 4.24
N PHE A 192 -10.13 5.62 3.76
CA PHE A 192 -9.39 4.85 2.78
C PHE A 192 -10.01 5.02 1.38
N ARG A 193 -9.38 5.84 0.52
CA ARG A 193 -9.93 6.26 -0.76
C ARG A 193 -9.01 5.90 -1.93
N ASN A 194 -9.58 5.76 -3.12
CA ASN A 194 -8.78 5.61 -4.32
C ASN A 194 -7.86 6.81 -4.53
N SER A 195 -6.58 6.55 -4.81
CA SER A 195 -5.63 7.59 -5.18
C SER A 195 -5.85 8.02 -6.63
N ASN A 196 -5.81 9.34 -6.89
CA ASN A 196 -5.92 9.87 -8.25
C ASN A 196 -4.70 9.56 -9.12
N THR A 197 -3.65 8.97 -8.55
CA THR A 197 -2.50 8.41 -9.29
C THR A 197 -2.75 7.01 -9.81
N SER A 198 -3.82 6.35 -9.32
CA SER A 198 -4.28 5.06 -9.86
C SER A 198 -4.82 5.19 -11.28
N PRO A 199 -4.71 4.15 -12.13
CA PRO A 199 -5.45 4.08 -13.37
C PRO A 199 -6.95 4.28 -13.17
N ALA A 200 -7.62 4.95 -14.13
CA ALA A 200 -9.07 5.17 -14.09
C ALA A 200 -9.88 3.85 -14.07
N THR A 201 -9.27 2.76 -14.51
CA THR A 201 -9.83 1.41 -14.52
C THR A 201 -9.90 0.77 -13.12
N CYS A 202 -9.27 1.36 -12.10
CA CYS A 202 -9.34 0.88 -10.71
C CYS A 202 -10.72 1.06 -10.08
N THR A 203 -11.50 2.01 -10.58
CA THR A 203 -12.85 2.30 -10.08
C THR A 203 -13.86 2.38 -11.23
N ILE A 204 -15.12 2.14 -10.91
CA ILE A 204 -16.24 2.35 -11.81
C ILE A 204 -16.92 3.65 -11.38
N ALA A 205 -16.96 4.63 -12.28
CA ALA A 205 -17.59 5.91 -12.02
C ALA A 205 -19.12 5.74 -11.88
N GLY A 206 -19.71 6.45 -10.95
CA GLY A 206 -21.16 6.45 -10.71
C GLY A 206 -21.47 7.02 -9.33
N PRO A 207 -22.75 7.36 -9.04
CA PRO A 207 -23.21 7.55 -7.68
C PRO A 207 -23.87 6.27 -7.12
N PRO A 208 -23.21 5.47 -6.24
CA PRO A 208 -21.86 5.66 -5.70
C PRO A 208 -20.75 5.19 -6.66
N MET A 209 -19.56 5.78 -6.53
CA MET A 209 -18.32 5.21 -7.10
C MET A 209 -17.99 3.90 -6.39
N ILE A 210 -17.57 2.90 -7.14
CA ILE A 210 -17.20 1.59 -6.58
C ILE A 210 -15.84 1.12 -7.11
N TRP A 211 -15.13 0.29 -6.33
CA TRP A 211 -13.95 -0.41 -6.81
C TRP A 211 -14.29 -1.38 -7.94
N ASN A 212 -13.46 -1.41 -8.98
CA ASN A 212 -13.67 -2.31 -10.12
C ASN A 212 -13.24 -3.74 -9.75
N SER A 213 -14.17 -4.50 -9.19
CA SER A 213 -13.94 -5.91 -8.81
C SER A 213 -14.30 -6.90 -9.90
N LEU A 214 -15.01 -6.48 -10.96
CA LEU A 214 -15.45 -7.35 -12.06
C LEU A 214 -14.35 -7.58 -13.10
N THR A 215 -13.62 -6.52 -13.42
CA THR A 215 -12.44 -6.54 -14.30
C THR A 215 -11.28 -5.88 -13.56
N PRO A 216 -10.63 -6.59 -12.61
CA PRO A 216 -9.67 -5.98 -11.71
C PRO A 216 -8.45 -5.42 -12.48
N ASP A 217 -8.15 -4.13 -12.27
CA ASP A 217 -6.89 -3.55 -12.68
C ASP A 217 -5.79 -3.94 -11.68
N PRO A 218 -4.63 -4.43 -12.14
CA PRO A 218 -3.58 -4.92 -11.25
C PRO A 218 -2.74 -3.82 -10.59
N SER A 219 -2.91 -2.55 -10.94
CA SER A 219 -2.00 -1.47 -10.57
C SER A 219 -2.69 -0.31 -9.84
N CYS A 220 -3.54 -0.63 -8.86
CA CYS A 220 -4.25 0.36 -8.08
C CYS A 220 -3.49 0.78 -6.82
N GLU A 221 -3.82 1.97 -6.34
CA GLU A 221 -3.29 2.56 -5.12
C GLU A 221 -4.44 3.25 -4.35
N ALA A 222 -4.37 3.23 -3.05
CA ALA A 222 -5.30 3.97 -2.20
C ALA A 222 -4.55 4.96 -1.30
N ALA A 223 -5.22 6.02 -0.91
CA ALA A 223 -4.82 7.00 0.07
C ALA A 223 -5.58 6.76 1.38
N ASN A 224 -4.86 6.55 2.47
CA ASN A 224 -5.38 6.44 3.82
C ASN A 224 -5.20 7.81 4.50
N LEU A 225 -6.29 8.53 4.72
CA LEU A 225 -6.29 9.91 5.23
C LEU A 225 -6.14 9.92 6.76
N PHE A 226 -5.37 10.87 7.28
CA PHE A 226 -5.13 11.06 8.71
C PHE A 226 -5.93 12.22 9.29
#